data_66aee7176ec8cf6751eedadd6b61e11f
#
_entry.id   66aee7176ec8cf6751eedadd6b61e11f
#
_cell.length_a   1.000
_cell.length_b   1.000
_cell.length_c   1.000
_cell.angle_alpha   90.00
_cell.angle_beta   90.00
_cell.angle_gamma   90.00
#
_symmetry.space_group_name_H-M   'P 1'
#
loop_
_entity.id
_entity.type
_entity.pdbx_description
1 polymer ?
#
loop_
_entity_poly.entity_id
_entity_poly.type
_entity_poly.pdbx_seq_one_letter_code
_entity_poly.pdbx_strand_id
1 'polypeptide(L)'
;MQIDWIGNMGIVLFENKKTCCGCSACASICPKGAIEMKPDDQGFIYPVVDSNLCVSCGACKKVCAYQNENSLHEPVRAYAAVNRKQEQLAKSASGGVFAAVATYFLE
;
A
#
# COMPACT_ATOMS: atom_id res chain seq x y z
N MET A 1 9.62 17.40 -15.57
CA MET A 1 8.61 16.35 -15.78
C MET A 1 8.04 16.55 -17.19
N GLN A 2 8.53 15.78 -18.12
CA GLN A 2 8.03 15.85 -19.49
C GLN A 2 6.81 14.96 -19.61
N ILE A 3 5.70 15.57 -20.00
CA ILE A 3 4.49 14.89 -20.39
C ILE A 3 4.64 14.63 -21.86
N ASP A 4 4.83 13.37 -22.26
CA ASP A 4 4.83 13.00 -23.66
C ASP A 4 3.41 13.10 -24.21
N TRP A 5 3.20 14.12 -25.04
CA TRP A 5 1.91 14.49 -25.62
C TRP A 5 1.48 13.61 -26.80
N ILE A 6 2.13 12.50 -27.08
CA ILE A 6 1.82 11.67 -28.24
C ILE A 6 1.37 10.27 -27.81
N GLY A 7 0.06 10.13 -27.65
CA GLY A 7 -0.68 8.96 -28.15
C GLY A 7 -0.35 7.57 -27.64
N ASN A 8 -0.15 7.38 -26.36
CA ASN A 8 -0.51 6.12 -25.71
C ASN A 8 -0.67 6.39 -24.22
N MET A 9 -1.84 6.86 -23.83
CA MET A 9 -2.12 7.17 -22.44
C MET A 9 -2.34 5.87 -21.67
N GLY A 10 -1.28 5.35 -21.08
CA GLY A 10 -1.39 4.39 -20.02
C GLY A 10 -2.26 4.95 -18.87
N ILE A 11 -2.77 4.08 -18.04
CA ILE A 11 -3.63 4.47 -16.92
C ILE A 11 -2.85 5.38 -15.96
N VAL A 12 -3.44 6.49 -15.54
CA VAL A 12 -2.88 7.36 -14.50
C VAL A 12 -3.28 6.82 -13.14
N LEU A 13 -2.30 6.37 -12.36
CA LEU A 13 -2.53 5.76 -11.05
C LEU A 13 -2.81 6.79 -9.95
N PHE A 14 -2.14 7.93 -10.00
CA PHE A 14 -2.31 9.01 -9.02
C PHE A 14 -1.94 10.35 -9.66
N GLU A 15 -2.59 11.40 -9.23
CA GLU A 15 -2.30 12.77 -9.69
C GLU A 15 -1.15 13.41 -8.92
N ASN A 16 -0.98 13.03 -7.66
CA ASN A 16 0.01 13.59 -6.75
C ASN A 16 0.69 12.46 -5.96
N LYS A 17 2.01 12.54 -5.83
CA LYS A 17 2.81 11.60 -5.03
C LYS A 17 2.31 11.45 -3.58
N LYS A 18 1.69 12.49 -3.01
CA LYS A 18 1.09 12.43 -1.66
C LYS A 18 -0.06 11.43 -1.54
N THR A 19 -0.67 11.05 -2.65
CA THR A 19 -1.76 10.07 -2.70
C THR A 19 -1.29 8.67 -3.09
N CYS A 20 -0.01 8.40 -2.90
CA CYS A 20 0.61 7.09 -3.11
C CYS A 20 1.56 6.76 -1.97
N CYS A 21 1.42 5.59 -1.37
CA CYS A 21 2.29 5.12 -0.28
C CYS A 21 3.35 4.09 -0.71
N GLY A 22 3.46 3.80 -2.00
CA GLY A 22 4.43 2.83 -2.52
C GLY A 22 4.19 1.37 -2.11
N CYS A 23 2.96 0.99 -1.81
CA CYS A 23 2.63 -0.35 -1.27
C CYS A 23 2.73 -1.50 -2.27
N SER A 24 2.96 -1.24 -3.55
CA SER A 24 3.10 -2.23 -4.65
C SER A 24 1.83 -3.02 -5.00
N ALA A 25 0.69 -2.74 -4.42
CA ALA A 25 -0.55 -3.45 -4.72
C ALA A 25 -0.93 -3.36 -6.21
N CYS A 26 -0.77 -2.18 -6.81
CA CYS A 26 -1.03 -1.95 -8.24
C CYS A 26 -0.10 -2.77 -9.15
N ALA A 27 1.19 -2.87 -8.80
CA ALA A 27 2.15 -3.68 -9.54
C ALA A 27 1.83 -5.18 -9.44
N SER A 28 1.44 -5.63 -8.25
CA SER A 28 1.11 -7.03 -7.98
C SER A 28 -0.16 -7.50 -8.70
N ILE A 29 -1.16 -6.63 -8.83
CA ILE A 29 -2.44 -6.99 -9.47
C ILE A 29 -2.38 -6.89 -11.01
N CYS A 30 -1.39 -6.22 -11.58
CA CYS A 30 -1.35 -5.97 -13.01
C CYS A 30 -1.19 -7.27 -13.82
N PRO A 31 -2.19 -7.67 -14.63
CA PRO A 31 -2.14 -8.93 -15.37
C PRO A 31 -1.12 -8.93 -16.51
N LYS A 32 -0.66 -7.75 -16.92
CA LYS A 32 0.32 -7.55 -17.99
C LYS A 32 1.73 -7.24 -17.50
N GLY A 33 1.93 -7.14 -16.19
CA GLY A 33 3.22 -6.72 -15.63
C GLY A 33 3.66 -5.34 -16.11
N ALA A 34 2.72 -4.46 -16.39
CA ALA A 34 2.96 -3.13 -16.96
C ALA A 34 3.40 -2.10 -15.91
N ILE A 35 3.48 -2.46 -14.64
CA ILE A 35 3.78 -1.54 -13.55
C ILE A 35 5.05 -1.98 -12.84
N GLU A 36 6.06 -1.10 -12.85
CA GLU A 36 7.31 -1.29 -12.14
C GLU A 36 7.43 -0.28 -11.01
N MET A 37 7.88 -0.73 -9.84
CA MET A 37 8.12 0.14 -8.71
C MET A 37 9.53 0.72 -8.80
N LYS A 38 9.64 2.04 -8.93
CA LYS A 38 10.92 2.74 -9.09
C LYS A 38 11.14 3.80 -8.01
N PRO A 39 12.36 3.92 -7.49
CA PRO A 39 12.69 5.01 -6.58
C PRO A 39 12.73 6.34 -7.33
N ASP A 40 12.27 7.40 -6.65
CA ASP A 40 12.49 8.77 -7.10
C ASP A 40 13.88 9.29 -6.64
N ASP A 41 14.16 10.55 -6.94
CA ASP A 41 15.42 11.23 -6.58
C ASP A 41 15.66 11.34 -5.06
N GLN A 42 14.64 11.16 -4.25
CA GLN A 42 14.72 11.14 -2.78
C GLN A 42 14.70 9.70 -2.20
N GLY A 43 14.59 8.68 -3.05
CA GLY A 43 14.59 7.29 -2.64
C GLY A 43 13.21 6.72 -2.29
N PHE A 44 12.13 7.49 -2.43
CA PHE A 44 10.77 6.97 -2.26
C PHE A 44 10.33 6.17 -3.49
N ILE A 45 9.73 5.02 -3.26
CA ILE A 45 9.34 4.08 -4.32
C ILE A 45 7.92 4.39 -4.80
N TYR A 46 7.78 4.58 -6.12
CA TYR A 46 6.51 4.85 -6.78
C TYR A 46 6.29 3.95 -7.99
N PRO A 47 5.02 3.63 -8.34
CA PRO A 47 4.72 2.86 -9.55
C PRO A 47 4.91 3.69 -10.82
N VAL A 48 5.56 3.08 -11.79
CA VAL A 48 5.72 3.61 -13.15
C VAL A 48 5.02 2.66 -14.11
N VAL A 49 4.09 3.18 -14.90
CA VAL A 49 3.31 2.40 -15.85
C VAL A 49 3.98 2.41 -17.21
N ASP A 50 4.25 1.22 -17.75
CA ASP A 50 4.65 1.07 -19.16
C ASP A 50 3.40 1.09 -20.04
N SER A 51 3.21 2.17 -20.77
CA SER A 51 2.06 2.38 -21.64
C SER A 51 1.99 1.38 -22.81
N ASN A 52 3.12 0.78 -23.21
CA ASN A 52 3.15 -0.23 -24.27
C ASN A 52 2.58 -1.57 -23.82
N LEU A 53 2.70 -1.88 -22.55
CA LEU A 53 2.17 -3.11 -21.93
C LEU A 53 0.79 -2.92 -21.31
N CYS A 54 0.44 -1.71 -20.92
CA CYS A 54 -0.81 -1.38 -20.25
C CYS A 54 -2.00 -1.53 -21.22
N VAL A 55 -3.00 -2.29 -20.81
CA VAL A 55 -4.26 -2.49 -21.55
C VAL A 55 -5.43 -1.69 -20.99
N SER A 56 -5.16 -0.78 -20.07
CA SER A 56 -6.16 0.12 -19.44
C SER A 56 -7.34 -0.62 -18.79
N CYS A 57 -7.09 -1.81 -18.22
CA CYS A 57 -8.15 -2.62 -17.59
C CYS A 57 -8.67 -2.05 -16.26
N GLY A 58 -7.93 -1.14 -15.62
CA GLY A 58 -8.32 -0.47 -14.37
C GLY A 58 -8.15 -1.29 -13.09
N ALA A 59 -7.63 -2.50 -13.14
CA ALA A 59 -7.44 -3.36 -11.96
C ALA A 59 -6.55 -2.68 -10.89
N CYS A 60 -5.49 -2.00 -11.32
CA CYS A 60 -4.58 -1.27 -10.45
C CYS A 60 -5.25 -0.13 -9.69
N LYS A 61 -6.19 0.58 -10.31
CA LYS A 61 -6.99 1.62 -9.64
C LYS A 61 -7.96 1.04 -8.62
N LYS A 62 -8.60 -0.09 -8.95
CA LYS A 62 -9.57 -0.75 -8.06
C LYS A 62 -8.92 -1.27 -6.78
N VAL A 63 -7.69 -1.76 -6.85
CA VAL A 63 -6.98 -2.31 -5.69
C VAL A 63 -6.37 -1.22 -4.81
N CYS A 64 -6.20 -0.02 -5.33
CA CYS A 64 -5.52 1.06 -4.61
C CYS A 64 -6.38 1.61 -3.46
N ALA A 65 -5.89 1.50 -2.23
CA ALA A 65 -6.59 2.00 -1.05
C ALA A 65 -6.71 3.54 -1.02
N TYR A 66 -5.77 4.25 -1.67
CA TYR A 66 -5.77 5.71 -1.71
C TYR A 66 -6.67 6.31 -2.81
N GLN A 67 -6.88 5.56 -3.90
CA GLN A 67 -7.68 6.02 -5.03
C GLN A 67 -9.16 5.67 -4.90
N ASN A 68 -9.52 4.88 -3.91
CA ASN A 68 -10.89 4.47 -3.64
C ASN A 68 -11.35 5.03 -2.30
N GLU A 69 -12.60 5.43 -2.24
CA GLU A 69 -13.23 5.78 -0.97
C GLU A 69 -13.43 4.50 -0.15
N ASN A 70 -12.85 4.49 1.04
CA ASN A 70 -13.06 3.42 2.00
C ASN A 70 -14.14 3.85 2.99
N SER A 71 -15.12 3.01 3.21
CA SER A 71 -16.09 3.22 4.28
C SER A 71 -15.38 3.12 5.64
N LEU A 72 -15.42 4.20 6.39
CA LEU A 72 -14.93 4.22 7.76
C LEU A 72 -16.05 3.77 8.70
N HIS A 73 -15.71 2.91 9.62
CA HIS A 73 -16.62 2.47 10.67
C HIS A 73 -16.16 3.04 12.00
N GLU A 74 -17.12 3.55 12.78
CA GLU A 74 -16.83 3.97 14.15
C GLU A 74 -16.38 2.76 14.97
N PRO A 75 -15.32 2.89 15.79
CA PRO A 75 -14.91 1.81 16.67
C PRO A 75 -15.97 1.56 17.73
N VAL A 76 -16.34 0.31 17.93
CA VAL A 76 -17.30 -0.06 18.97
C VAL A 76 -16.74 0.28 20.35
N ARG A 77 -15.44 0.07 20.54
CA ARG A 77 -14.76 0.34 21.81
C ARG A 77 -13.24 0.46 21.59
N ALA A 78 -12.58 1.32 22.34
CA ALA A 78 -11.12 1.45 22.35
C ALA A 78 -10.55 1.00 23.69
N TYR A 79 -9.39 0.34 23.67
CA TYR A 79 -8.69 -0.15 24.85
C TYR A 79 -7.24 0.28 24.85
N ALA A 80 -6.72 0.67 26.00
CA ALA A 80 -5.29 0.71 26.25
C ALA A 80 -4.87 -0.61 26.91
N ALA A 81 -3.93 -1.31 26.30
CA ALA A 81 -3.51 -2.63 26.76
C ALA A 81 -1.99 -2.79 26.74
N VAL A 82 -1.49 -3.61 27.68
CA VAL A 82 -0.09 -3.97 27.76
C VAL A 82 0.04 -5.47 28.04
N ASN A 83 1.02 -6.11 27.42
CA ASN A 83 1.30 -7.53 27.64
C ASN A 83 1.87 -7.74 29.06
N ARG A 84 1.29 -8.68 29.80
CA ARG A 84 1.76 -9.02 31.15
C ARG A 84 3.03 -9.86 31.19
N LYS A 85 3.37 -10.55 30.08
CA LYS A 85 4.60 -11.32 29.97
C LYS A 85 5.78 -10.37 29.75
N GLN A 86 6.53 -10.07 30.80
CA GLN A 86 7.64 -9.10 30.78
C GLN A 86 8.69 -9.39 29.73
N GLU A 87 9.01 -10.66 29.49
CA GLU A 87 9.96 -11.06 28.48
C GLU A 87 9.52 -10.70 27.04
N GLN A 88 8.24 -10.89 26.73
CA GLN A 88 7.67 -10.49 25.45
C GLN A 88 7.56 -8.95 25.35
N LEU A 89 7.17 -8.30 26.42
CA LEU A 89 7.06 -6.85 26.47
C LEU A 89 8.41 -6.17 26.22
N ALA A 90 9.48 -6.67 26.82
CA ALA A 90 10.83 -6.14 26.67
C ALA A 90 11.37 -6.21 25.23
N LYS A 91 10.88 -7.16 24.44
CA LYS A 91 11.25 -7.36 23.02
C LYS A 91 10.26 -6.67 22.07
N SER A 92 9.25 -6.00 22.57
CA SER A 92 8.19 -5.37 21.77
C SER A 92 8.44 -3.87 21.60
N ALA A 93 8.07 -3.35 20.43
CA ALA A 93 8.20 -1.92 20.15
C ALA A 93 7.17 -1.03 20.87
N SER A 94 6.13 -1.62 21.43
CA SER A 94 5.03 -0.93 22.12
C SER A 94 4.51 -1.81 23.28
N GLY A 95 3.24 -1.82 23.57
CA GLY A 95 2.63 -2.59 24.66
C GLY A 95 2.65 -4.12 24.49
N GLY A 96 3.20 -4.67 23.42
CA GLY A 96 3.34 -6.11 23.21
C GLY A 96 2.04 -6.86 22.92
N VAL A 97 0.98 -6.17 22.57
CA VAL A 97 -0.33 -6.79 22.28
C VAL A 97 -0.28 -7.64 21.02
N PHE A 98 0.45 -7.21 19.99
CA PHE A 98 0.65 -8.01 18.78
C PHE A 98 1.27 -9.38 19.10
N ALA A 99 2.34 -9.41 19.92
CA ALA A 99 2.99 -10.66 20.30
C ALA A 99 2.03 -11.57 21.07
N ALA A 100 1.22 -11.02 21.98
CA ALA A 100 0.24 -11.78 22.74
C ALA A 100 -0.85 -12.40 21.85
N VAL A 101 -1.38 -11.63 20.90
CA VAL A 101 -2.39 -12.09 19.95
C VAL A 101 -1.83 -13.14 18.99
N ALA A 102 -0.64 -12.88 18.42
CA ALA A 102 0.02 -13.82 17.52
C ALA A 102 0.30 -15.18 18.19
N THR A 103 0.81 -15.16 19.42
CA THR A 103 1.03 -16.39 20.20
C THR A 103 -0.28 -17.18 20.39
N TYR A 104 -1.35 -16.49 20.73
CA TYR A 104 -2.67 -17.13 20.94
C TYR A 104 -3.20 -17.85 19.68
N PHE A 105 -2.96 -17.28 18.50
CA PHE A 105 -3.46 -17.87 17.24
C PHE A 105 -2.52 -18.93 16.63
N LEU A 106 -1.23 -18.91 17.00
CA LEU A 106 -0.24 -19.83 16.44
C LEU A 106 0.02 -21.07 17.33
N GLU A 107 -0.40 -21.02 18.57
CA GLU A 107 -0.40 -22.17 19.49
C GLU A 107 -1.72 -22.98 19.38
#